data_6c923882f47dc4b763502ded2feb830c
#
_entry.id   6c923882f47dc4b763502ded2feb830c
#
_cell.length_a   1.000
_cell.length_b   1.000
_cell.length_c   1.000
_cell.angle_alpha   90.00
_cell.angle_beta   90.00
_cell.angle_gamma   90.00
#
_symmetry.space_group_name_H-M   'P 1'
#
loop_
_entity.id
_entity.type
_entity.pdbx_description
1 polymer ?
#
loop_
_entity_poly.entity_id
_entity_poly.type
_entity_poly.pdbx_seq_one_letter_code
_entity_poly.pdbx_strand_id
1 'polypeptide(L)'
;MDFNTKWHIWQDLHNAIEATTIGLRQTQEPDYIASLVTKLPNDLIQILGRYIPNIQFNVGGCFIHQKPIVRFTSPQYAHHRRPELGDLLIVYKETKNNEDRYNALLLQAKKSNDVYYTPIHHYDQHQYTLYTEWPKFEYHRAGRLNGT
;
A
#
# COMPACT_ATOMS: atom_id res chain seq x y z
N MET A 1 -16.86 -1.58 -15.43
CA MET A 1 -17.03 -2.68 -14.44
C MET A 1 -18.30 -2.39 -13.65
N ASP A 2 -19.22 -3.33 -13.61
CA ASP A 2 -20.48 -3.22 -12.85
C ASP A 2 -20.27 -3.37 -11.34
N PHE A 3 -21.32 -3.05 -10.56
CA PHE A 3 -21.26 -3.09 -9.10
C PHE A 3 -20.99 -4.50 -8.54
N ASN A 4 -21.64 -5.52 -9.11
CA ASN A 4 -21.49 -6.89 -8.62
C ASN A 4 -20.07 -7.40 -8.80
N THR A 5 -19.44 -7.14 -9.95
CA THR A 5 -18.05 -7.49 -10.22
C THR A 5 -17.11 -6.81 -9.22
N LYS A 6 -17.32 -5.51 -8.95
CA LYS A 6 -16.50 -4.78 -7.94
C LYS A 6 -16.68 -5.39 -6.55
N TRP A 7 -17.90 -5.76 -6.18
CA TRP A 7 -18.21 -6.38 -4.91
C TRP A 7 -17.50 -7.72 -4.73
N HIS A 8 -17.53 -8.59 -5.74
CA HIS A 8 -16.84 -9.88 -5.69
C HIS A 8 -15.33 -9.72 -5.61
N ILE A 9 -14.74 -8.81 -6.38
CA ILE A 9 -13.31 -8.48 -6.28
C ILE A 9 -12.98 -8.02 -4.85
N TRP A 10 -13.80 -7.16 -4.27
CA TRP A 10 -13.60 -6.69 -2.90
C TRP A 10 -13.66 -7.82 -1.89
N GLN A 11 -14.64 -8.72 -1.99
CA GLN A 11 -14.76 -9.89 -1.11
C GLN A 11 -13.56 -10.84 -1.24
N ASP A 12 -13.17 -11.19 -2.47
CA ASP A 12 -12.03 -12.08 -2.70
C ASP A 12 -10.73 -11.43 -2.20
N LEU A 13 -10.55 -10.12 -2.40
CA LEU A 13 -9.42 -9.38 -1.89
C LEU A 13 -9.37 -9.37 -0.35
N HIS A 14 -10.53 -9.12 0.28
CA HIS A 14 -10.64 -9.15 1.74
C HIS A 14 -10.24 -10.52 2.30
N ASN A 15 -10.78 -11.60 1.72
CA ASN A 15 -10.46 -12.97 2.11
C ASN A 15 -8.96 -13.29 1.89
N ALA A 16 -8.37 -12.83 0.80
CA ALA A 16 -6.95 -13.00 0.51
C ALA A 16 -6.08 -12.29 1.56
N ILE A 17 -6.39 -11.04 1.90
CA ILE A 17 -5.68 -10.28 2.95
C ILE A 17 -5.81 -11.01 4.29
N GLU A 18 -7.00 -11.41 4.67
CA GLU A 18 -7.22 -12.17 5.91
C GLU A 18 -6.42 -13.47 5.93
N ALA A 19 -6.47 -14.26 4.85
CA ALA A 19 -5.74 -15.51 4.73
C ALA A 19 -4.22 -15.34 4.81
N THR A 20 -3.67 -14.21 4.32
CA THR A 20 -2.23 -13.94 4.44
C THR A 20 -1.79 -13.66 5.86
N THR A 21 -2.70 -13.25 6.74
CA THR A 21 -2.42 -12.84 8.12
C THR A 21 -2.82 -13.90 9.16
N ILE A 22 -3.69 -14.85 8.79
CA ILE A 22 -4.10 -15.95 9.67
C ILE A 22 -2.89 -16.82 10.04
N GLY A 23 -2.79 -17.13 11.32
CA GLY A 23 -1.76 -18.02 11.87
C GLY A 23 -0.38 -17.37 12.02
N LEU A 24 -0.24 -16.09 11.79
CA LEU A 24 0.98 -15.38 12.16
C LEU A 24 1.12 -15.39 13.69
N ARG A 25 2.16 -16.05 14.17
CA ARG A 25 2.46 -16.12 15.62
C ARG A 25 3.01 -14.78 16.12
N GLN A 26 3.60 -14.02 15.26
CA GLN A 26 4.13 -12.71 15.55
C GLN A 26 3.01 -11.68 15.49
N THR A 27 3.07 -10.72 16.37
CA THR A 27 2.03 -9.71 16.53
C THR A 27 2.51 -8.31 16.16
N GLN A 28 3.71 -8.22 15.59
CA GLN A 28 4.27 -6.95 15.16
C GLN A 28 3.76 -6.56 13.77
N GLU A 29 3.51 -5.28 13.55
CA GLU A 29 3.03 -4.74 12.28
C GLU A 29 3.92 -5.15 11.08
N PRO A 30 5.27 -5.13 11.17
CA PRO A 30 6.14 -5.55 10.06
C PRO A 30 5.93 -6.99 9.60
N ASP A 31 5.56 -7.91 10.49
CA ASP A 31 5.34 -9.32 10.14
C ASP A 31 4.12 -9.47 9.21
N TYR A 32 3.05 -8.70 9.49
CA TYR A 32 1.87 -8.67 8.64
C TYR A 32 2.21 -8.10 7.25
N ILE A 33 2.98 -7.02 7.20
CA ILE A 33 3.41 -6.42 5.94
C ILE A 33 4.29 -7.38 5.13
N ALA A 34 5.24 -8.05 5.76
CA ALA A 34 6.09 -9.04 5.09
C ALA A 34 5.27 -10.20 4.50
N SER A 35 4.24 -10.67 5.22
CA SER A 35 3.33 -11.69 4.73
C SER A 35 2.51 -11.20 3.53
N LEU A 36 1.98 -9.98 3.59
CA LEU A 36 1.24 -9.37 2.49
C LEU A 36 2.12 -9.20 1.24
N VAL A 37 3.35 -8.70 1.39
CA VAL A 37 4.29 -8.52 0.26
C VAL A 37 4.57 -9.83 -0.47
N THR A 38 4.66 -10.94 0.26
CA THR A 38 5.03 -12.23 -0.32
C THR A 38 3.86 -13.00 -0.94
N LYS A 39 2.67 -12.88 -0.37
CA LYS A 39 1.51 -13.71 -0.77
C LYS A 39 0.50 -12.95 -1.62
N LEU A 40 0.12 -11.74 -1.22
CA LEU A 40 -0.93 -10.96 -1.85
C LEU A 40 -0.73 -10.71 -3.36
N PRO A 41 0.49 -10.50 -3.91
CA PRO A 41 0.68 -10.32 -5.34
C PRO A 41 0.14 -11.47 -6.19
N ASN A 42 0.35 -12.72 -5.78
CA ASN A 42 -0.16 -13.88 -6.50
C ASN A 42 -1.69 -13.97 -6.42
N ASP A 43 -2.26 -13.71 -5.25
CA ASP A 43 -3.71 -13.70 -5.07
C ASP A 43 -4.35 -12.59 -5.92
N LEU A 44 -3.75 -11.41 -5.99
CA LEU A 44 -4.21 -10.31 -6.84
C LEU A 44 -4.21 -10.68 -8.32
N ILE A 45 -3.17 -11.35 -8.82
CA ILE A 45 -3.14 -11.81 -10.22
C ILE A 45 -4.31 -12.75 -10.50
N GLN A 46 -4.58 -13.69 -9.60
CA GLN A 46 -5.67 -14.65 -9.75
C GLN A 46 -7.06 -13.99 -9.65
N ILE A 47 -7.26 -13.11 -8.68
CA ILE A 47 -8.52 -12.38 -8.49
C ILE A 47 -8.80 -11.50 -9.72
N LEU A 48 -7.84 -10.67 -10.11
CA LEU A 48 -8.02 -9.77 -11.25
C LEU A 48 -8.21 -10.55 -12.57
N GLY A 49 -7.45 -11.62 -12.78
CA GLY A 49 -7.58 -12.47 -13.96
C GLY A 49 -8.94 -13.17 -14.06
N ARG A 50 -9.56 -13.54 -12.93
CA ARG A 50 -10.91 -14.13 -12.88
C ARG A 50 -11.99 -13.15 -13.31
N TYR A 51 -11.93 -11.93 -12.83
CA TYR A 51 -12.99 -10.94 -13.06
C TYR A 51 -12.75 -10.02 -14.25
N ILE A 52 -11.53 -9.98 -14.76
CA ILE A 52 -11.12 -9.13 -15.89
C ILE A 52 -10.33 -9.96 -16.91
N PRO A 53 -10.95 -10.99 -17.53
CA PRO A 53 -10.23 -12.02 -18.30
C PRO A 53 -9.53 -11.51 -19.56
N ASN A 54 -9.89 -10.33 -20.06
CA ASN A 54 -9.30 -9.74 -21.27
C ASN A 54 -8.05 -8.88 -21.00
N ILE A 55 -7.57 -8.87 -19.75
CA ILE A 55 -6.40 -8.12 -19.34
C ILE A 55 -5.42 -9.08 -18.64
N GLN A 56 -4.18 -9.05 -19.07
CA GLN A 56 -3.12 -9.76 -18.38
C GLN A 56 -2.55 -8.86 -17.28
N PHE A 57 -2.46 -9.40 -16.07
CA PHE A 57 -1.91 -8.70 -14.90
C PHE A 57 -0.60 -9.34 -14.45
N ASN A 58 0.37 -8.49 -14.14
CA ASN A 58 1.56 -8.86 -13.39
C ASN A 58 1.64 -7.95 -12.16
N VAL A 59 1.80 -8.53 -10.99
CA VAL A 59 1.78 -7.80 -9.72
C VAL A 59 3.03 -8.11 -8.92
N GLY A 60 3.64 -7.09 -8.36
CA GLY A 60 4.76 -7.20 -7.43
C GLY A 60 4.50 -6.43 -6.15
N GLY A 61 4.97 -6.94 -5.03
CA GLY A 61 4.97 -6.26 -3.74
C GLY A 61 6.38 -5.86 -3.33
N CYS A 62 6.51 -4.72 -2.66
CA CYS A 62 7.75 -4.25 -2.07
C CYS A 62 7.52 -3.85 -0.61
N PHE A 63 8.34 -4.41 0.27
CA PHE A 63 8.37 -4.05 1.68
C PHE A 63 9.23 -2.78 1.85
N ILE A 64 8.63 -1.71 2.36
CA ILE A 64 9.28 -0.39 2.48
C ILE A 64 9.25 0.17 3.91
N HIS A 65 8.93 -0.66 4.89
CA HIS A 65 8.85 -0.29 6.30
C HIS A 65 10.15 0.36 6.82
N GLN A 66 10.01 1.43 7.61
CA GLN A 66 11.05 2.28 8.19
C GLN A 66 11.86 3.13 7.18
N LYS A 67 11.89 2.79 5.92
CA LYS A 67 12.59 3.55 4.88
C LYS A 67 11.90 3.38 3.53
N PRO A 68 11.85 4.41 2.69
CA PRO A 68 12.45 5.73 2.88
C PRO A 68 11.65 6.64 3.84
N ILE A 69 12.39 7.47 4.56
CA ILE A 69 11.82 8.57 5.34
C ILE A 69 11.76 9.80 4.44
N VAL A 70 10.66 10.53 4.48
CA VAL A 70 10.46 11.76 3.69
C VAL A 70 10.37 13.00 4.58
N ARG A 71 10.66 14.15 3.98
CA ARG A 71 10.52 15.46 4.60
C ARG A 71 9.71 16.36 3.68
N PHE A 72 8.69 16.98 4.22
CA PHE A 72 7.84 17.92 3.50
C PHE A 72 7.39 19.06 4.41
N THR A 73 6.88 20.11 3.81
CA THR A 73 6.22 21.23 4.51
C THR A 73 4.75 21.23 4.13
N SER A 74 3.87 21.38 5.11
CA SER A 74 2.44 21.58 4.91
C SER A 74 1.98 22.78 5.75
N PRO A 75 1.06 23.60 5.23
CA PRO A 75 0.46 24.70 5.99
C PRO A 75 -0.24 24.24 7.27
N GLN A 76 -0.74 23.01 7.27
CA GLN A 76 -1.44 22.41 8.42
C GLN A 76 -0.47 21.81 9.45
N TYR A 77 0.79 21.59 9.07
CA TYR A 77 1.78 20.93 9.90
C TYR A 77 3.08 21.73 9.96
N ALA A 78 3.19 22.55 11.01
CA ALA A 78 4.39 23.37 11.28
C ALA A 78 5.58 22.55 11.81
N HIS A 79 5.41 21.28 12.11
CA HIS A 79 6.43 20.46 12.73
C HIS A 79 7.19 19.62 11.71
N HIS A 80 8.52 19.70 11.78
CA HIS A 80 9.49 18.96 10.95
C HIS A 80 9.50 17.44 11.23
N ARG A 81 8.32 16.83 11.35
CA ARG A 81 8.25 15.38 11.44
C ARG A 81 8.64 14.78 10.09
N ARG A 82 9.27 13.64 10.18
CA ARG A 82 9.82 12.92 9.03
C ARG A 82 9.11 11.57 8.97
N PRO A 83 7.94 11.48 8.31
CA PRO A 83 7.22 10.24 8.20
C PRO A 83 7.95 9.24 7.32
N GLU A 84 7.71 7.98 7.55
CA GLU A 84 7.97 6.94 6.56
C GLU A 84 7.10 7.19 5.33
N LEU A 85 7.64 6.90 4.15
CA LEU A 85 6.88 7.05 2.91
C LEU A 85 5.71 6.07 2.84
N GLY A 86 5.85 4.91 3.44
CA GLY A 86 4.82 3.87 3.52
C GLY A 86 5.41 2.58 4.06
N ASP A 87 4.59 1.54 4.15
CA ASP A 87 5.00 0.21 4.60
C ASP A 87 4.98 -0.82 3.45
N LEU A 88 4.06 -0.67 2.52
CA LEU A 88 3.84 -1.59 1.41
C LEU A 88 3.63 -0.82 0.12
N LEU A 89 4.42 -1.13 -0.89
CA LEU A 89 4.20 -0.69 -2.27
C LEU A 89 3.77 -1.89 -3.11
N ILE A 90 2.59 -1.81 -3.72
CA ILE A 90 2.13 -2.74 -4.73
C ILE A 90 2.27 -2.07 -6.09
N VAL A 91 2.98 -2.70 -7.00
CA VAL A 91 3.08 -2.27 -8.39
C VAL A 91 2.41 -3.31 -9.25
N TYR A 92 1.52 -2.88 -10.13
CA TYR A 92 0.93 -3.77 -11.10
C TYR A 92 1.05 -3.22 -12.52
N LYS A 93 1.28 -4.14 -13.42
CA LYS A 93 1.28 -3.95 -14.86
C LYS A 93 0.05 -4.62 -15.43
N GLU A 94 -0.74 -3.88 -16.17
CA GLU A 94 -1.80 -4.43 -17.01
C GLU A 94 -1.38 -4.39 -18.48
N THR A 95 -1.63 -5.47 -19.20
CA THR A 95 -1.39 -5.54 -20.64
C THR A 95 -2.71 -5.83 -21.34
N LYS A 96 -3.11 -4.92 -22.21
CA LYS A 96 -4.33 -5.01 -23.02
C LYS A 96 -4.02 -4.57 -24.45
N ASN A 97 -4.39 -5.40 -25.43
CA ASN A 97 -4.15 -5.11 -26.87
C ASN A 97 -2.67 -4.78 -27.17
N ASN A 98 -1.72 -5.46 -26.54
CA ASN A 98 -0.27 -5.21 -26.61
C ASN A 98 0.18 -3.83 -26.07
N GLU A 99 -0.66 -3.14 -25.33
CA GLU A 99 -0.31 -1.92 -24.61
C GLU A 99 -0.14 -2.22 -23.11
N ASP A 100 0.99 -1.75 -22.58
CA ASP A 100 1.32 -1.90 -21.17
C ASP A 100 0.98 -0.63 -20.40
N ARG A 101 0.31 -0.81 -19.25
CA ARG A 101 0.09 0.26 -18.28
C ARG A 101 0.61 -0.16 -16.92
N TYR A 102 1.30 0.77 -16.27
CA TYR A 102 1.86 0.55 -14.94
C TYR A 102 1.13 1.43 -13.93
N ASN A 103 0.76 0.83 -12.81
CA ASN A 103 0.16 1.55 -11.69
C ASN A 103 0.85 1.10 -10.40
N ALA A 104 0.86 1.99 -9.43
CA ALA A 104 1.42 1.74 -8.12
C ALA A 104 0.44 2.17 -7.04
N LEU A 105 0.33 1.36 -5.99
CA LEU A 105 -0.44 1.63 -4.80
C LEU A 105 0.50 1.60 -3.61
N LEU A 106 0.66 2.76 -2.98
CA LEU A 106 1.43 2.90 -1.76
C LEU A 106 0.48 2.86 -0.57
N LEU A 107 0.77 2.00 0.39
CA LEU A 107 -0.05 1.77 1.56
C LEU A 107 0.75 2.00 2.84
N GLN A 108 0.08 2.58 3.82
CA GLN A 108 0.54 2.66 5.19
C GLN A 108 -0.32 1.72 6.03
N ALA A 109 0.31 0.81 6.74
CA ALA A 109 -0.37 -0.07 7.68
C ALA A 109 -0.42 0.56 9.07
N LYS A 110 -1.47 0.22 9.81
CA LYS A 110 -1.56 0.48 11.23
C LYS A 110 -2.23 -0.70 11.90
N LYS A 111 -1.54 -1.26 12.87
CA LYS A 111 -2.11 -2.34 13.69
C LYS A 111 -3.20 -1.77 14.61
N SER A 112 -4.37 -2.39 14.58
CA SER A 112 -5.47 -2.11 15.48
C SER A 112 -5.95 -3.37 16.17
N ASN A 113 -6.46 -3.23 17.38
CA ASN A 113 -7.22 -4.29 18.08
C ASN A 113 -8.72 -4.20 17.77
N ASP A 114 -9.16 -3.11 17.12
CA ASP A 114 -10.55 -2.93 16.68
C ASP A 114 -10.64 -3.25 15.19
N VAL A 115 -11.57 -4.12 14.84
CA VAL A 115 -11.81 -4.58 13.45
C VAL A 115 -12.58 -3.54 12.65
N TYR A 116 -13.37 -2.70 13.30
CA TYR A 116 -14.32 -1.80 12.63
C TYR A 116 -13.87 -0.35 12.60
N TYR A 117 -13.10 0.07 13.60
CA TYR A 117 -12.72 1.47 13.71
C TYR A 117 -11.34 1.64 14.34
N THR A 118 -10.46 2.28 13.59
CA THR A 118 -9.15 2.68 14.10
C THR A 118 -8.97 4.18 13.87
N PRO A 119 -9.08 5.01 14.91
CA PRO A 119 -8.84 6.44 14.76
C PRO A 119 -7.38 6.69 14.39
N ILE A 120 -7.16 7.64 13.49
CA ILE A 120 -5.81 8.13 13.22
C ILE A 120 -5.34 8.90 14.45
N HIS A 121 -4.35 8.33 15.12
CA HIS A 121 -3.80 8.94 16.33
C HIS A 121 -3.08 10.25 15.98
N HIS A 122 -3.11 11.22 16.90
CA HIS A 122 -2.47 12.52 16.68
C HIS A 122 -0.98 12.42 16.33
N TYR A 123 -0.30 11.36 16.76
CA TYR A 123 1.09 11.08 16.38
C TYR A 123 1.24 10.69 14.91
N ASP A 124 0.19 10.21 14.26
CA ASP A 124 0.19 9.75 12.88
C ASP A 124 -0.37 10.81 11.90
N GLN A 125 -0.79 11.96 12.40
CA GLN A 125 -1.35 13.06 11.58
C GLN A 125 -0.42 13.49 10.45
N HIS A 126 0.90 13.43 10.65
CA HIS A 126 1.88 13.75 9.63
C HIS A 126 1.88 12.75 8.46
N GLN A 127 1.60 11.46 8.72
CA GLN A 127 1.41 10.46 7.67
C GLN A 127 0.07 10.67 6.97
N TYR A 128 -0.99 10.95 7.72
CA TYR A 128 -2.29 11.29 7.15
C TYR A 128 -2.17 12.48 6.19
N THR A 129 -1.51 13.56 6.60
CA THR A 129 -1.26 14.74 5.76
C THR A 129 -0.47 14.37 4.50
N LEU A 130 0.58 13.54 4.63
CA LEU A 130 1.34 13.08 3.47
C LEU A 130 0.44 12.40 2.43
N TYR A 131 -0.47 11.53 2.85
CA TYR A 131 -1.32 10.77 1.95
C TYR A 131 -2.52 11.54 1.41
N THR A 132 -3.06 12.49 2.17
CA THR A 132 -4.21 13.28 1.75
C THR A 132 -3.85 14.47 0.87
N GLU A 133 -2.73 15.13 1.15
CA GLU A 133 -2.28 16.31 0.40
C GLU A 133 -1.27 15.96 -0.69
N TRP A 134 -0.54 14.85 -0.53
CA TRP A 134 0.57 14.42 -1.37
C TRP A 134 1.51 15.58 -1.72
N PRO A 135 2.05 16.28 -0.70
CA PRO A 135 2.85 17.47 -0.90
C PRO A 135 4.16 17.13 -1.60
N LYS A 136 4.81 18.12 -2.18
CA LYS A 136 6.18 17.94 -2.64
C LYS A 136 7.07 17.57 -1.44
N PHE A 137 7.79 16.47 -1.54
CA PHE A 137 8.66 15.98 -0.47
C PHE A 137 10.06 15.65 -0.99
N GLU A 138 11.00 15.58 -0.07
CA GLU A 138 12.36 15.14 -0.28
C GLU A 138 12.64 13.89 0.54
N TYR A 139 13.41 12.96 0.00
CA TYR A 139 13.88 11.81 0.76
C TYR A 139 14.95 12.25 1.76
N HIS A 140 14.75 11.88 3.02
CA HIS A 140 15.70 12.20 4.06
C HIS A 140 16.92 11.29 3.99
N ARG A 141 18.12 11.86 3.89
CA ARG A 141 19.41 11.15 3.78
C ARG A 141 19.53 10.23 2.56
N ALA A 142 18.73 10.43 1.54
CA ALA A 142 18.73 9.56 0.37
C ALA A 142 19.62 10.05 -0.79
N GLY A 143 20.39 11.12 -0.60
CA GLY A 143 21.37 11.60 -1.57
C GLY A 143 20.83 11.69 -3.00
N ARG A 144 21.26 10.78 -3.84
CA ARG A 144 20.91 10.73 -5.27
C ARG A 144 19.42 10.56 -5.58
N LEU A 145 18.59 10.06 -4.64
CA LEU A 145 17.15 9.90 -4.88
C LEU A 145 16.38 11.22 -4.89
N ASN A 146 16.99 12.30 -4.40
CA ASN A 146 16.35 13.63 -4.40
C ASN A 146 16.55 14.40 -5.71
N GLY A 147 17.13 13.77 -6.71
CA GLY A 147 17.31 14.38 -8.04
C GLY A 147 18.30 15.55 -7.99
N THR A 148 19.53 15.30 -8.23
CA THR A 148 20.53 16.31 -8.63
C THR A 148 20.81 16.18 -10.11
#